data_2444634b2e756d628c12880cad29d736
#
_entry.id   2444634b2e756d628c12880cad29d736
#
_cell.length_a   1.000
_cell.length_b   1.000
_cell.length_c   1.000
_cell.angle_alpha   90.00
_cell.angle_beta   90.00
_cell.angle_gamma   90.00
#
_symmetry.space_group_name_H-M   'P 1'
#
loop_
_entity.id
_entity.type
_entity.pdbx_description
1 polymer ?
#
loop_
_entity_poly.entity_id
_entity_poly.type
_entity_poly.pdbx_seq_one_letter_code
_entity_poly.pdbx_strand_id
1 'polypeptide(L)'
;MTLFDITNLEKKLEELESKTISTGFWNDSSNSEKVLKEITSLKKKTESYKKVKTNIEDIEALNSLIYEETKSIEIEENSNYFNEAKEITTNINNIKNDIEKLEISTLLSGKYDSNNAILTLHPGAGGTEAQDWAAMLYRMYSRWAVQNGYEVKELDYLDGEEAGLKSVTFLVSGDYAYGYLKGEMGVHRLVRIS
;
A
#
# COMPACT_ATOMS: atom_id res chain seq x y z
N MET A 1 -12.26 -1.63 -21.26
CA MET A 1 -12.36 -2.32 -19.96
C MET A 1 -11.89 -1.32 -18.93
N THR A 2 -12.79 -0.68 -18.21
CA THR A 2 -12.46 0.32 -17.19
C THR A 2 -11.74 -0.38 -16.05
N LEU A 3 -10.56 0.10 -15.65
CA LEU A 3 -9.69 -0.51 -14.61
C LEU A 3 -10.41 -0.69 -13.26
N PHE A 4 -11.50 0.05 -13.03
CA PHE A 4 -12.36 -0.03 -11.86
C PHE A 4 -13.83 -0.18 -12.30
N ASP A 5 -14.29 -1.40 -12.41
CA ASP A 5 -15.71 -1.66 -12.50
C ASP A 5 -16.31 -1.78 -11.09
N ILE A 6 -16.47 -0.62 -10.44
CA ILE A 6 -16.99 -0.52 -9.06
C ILE A 6 -18.35 -1.20 -8.95
N THR A 7 -19.20 -1.06 -9.96
CA THR A 7 -20.54 -1.68 -9.96
C THR A 7 -20.46 -3.21 -9.87
N ASN A 8 -19.51 -3.81 -10.57
CA ASN A 8 -19.30 -5.26 -10.49
C ASN A 8 -18.67 -5.68 -9.15
N LEU A 9 -17.77 -4.85 -8.58
CA LEU A 9 -17.20 -5.13 -7.25
C LEU A 9 -18.27 -5.05 -6.16
N GLU A 10 -19.18 -4.08 -6.22
CA GLU A 10 -20.30 -3.94 -5.28
C GLU A 10 -21.29 -5.11 -5.40
N LYS A 11 -21.65 -5.52 -6.61
CA LYS A 11 -22.50 -6.71 -6.82
C LYS A 11 -21.85 -7.96 -6.25
N LYS A 12 -20.57 -8.15 -6.53
CA LYS A 12 -19.82 -9.31 -6.00
C LYS A 12 -19.75 -9.28 -4.47
N LEU A 13 -19.61 -8.10 -3.88
CA LEU A 13 -19.63 -7.93 -2.43
C LEU A 13 -20.97 -8.34 -1.84
N GLU A 14 -22.07 -7.86 -2.43
CA GLU A 14 -23.44 -8.18 -2.01
C GLU A 14 -23.74 -9.70 -2.14
N GLU A 15 -23.30 -10.34 -3.22
CA GLU A 15 -23.39 -11.80 -3.40
C GLU A 15 -22.63 -12.57 -2.33
N LEU A 16 -21.42 -12.14 -1.97
CA LEU A 16 -20.61 -12.79 -0.95
C LEU A 16 -21.19 -12.56 0.45
N GLU A 17 -21.69 -11.38 0.75
CA GLU A 17 -22.39 -11.10 2.00
C GLU A 17 -23.66 -11.93 2.13
N SER A 18 -24.44 -12.08 1.08
CA SER A 18 -25.62 -12.94 1.10
C SER A 18 -25.29 -14.41 1.37
N LYS A 19 -24.13 -14.90 0.90
CA LYS A 19 -23.65 -16.25 1.22
C LYS A 19 -23.35 -16.44 2.71
N THR A 20 -22.88 -15.40 3.41
CA THR A 20 -22.58 -15.51 4.85
C THR A 20 -23.83 -15.73 5.72
N ILE A 21 -25.00 -15.36 5.20
CA ILE A 21 -26.28 -15.50 5.88
C ILE A 21 -26.92 -16.90 5.62
N SER A 22 -26.40 -17.64 4.63
CA SER A 22 -26.97 -18.94 4.26
C SER A 22 -26.76 -20.00 5.33
N THR A 23 -27.77 -20.87 5.48
CA THR A 23 -27.72 -22.00 6.44
C THR A 23 -26.56 -22.94 6.07
N GLY A 24 -25.65 -23.16 6.99
CA GLY A 24 -24.50 -24.05 6.78
C GLY A 24 -23.20 -23.37 6.34
N PHE A 25 -23.20 -22.06 6.05
CA PHE A 25 -21.98 -21.34 5.70
C PHE A 25 -20.85 -21.53 6.72
N TRP A 26 -21.17 -21.54 8.00
CA TRP A 26 -20.23 -21.66 9.11
C TRP A 26 -19.75 -23.09 9.40
N ASN A 27 -20.30 -24.08 8.72
CA ASN A 27 -19.92 -25.49 8.92
C ASN A 27 -18.54 -25.81 8.28
N ASP A 28 -18.13 -25.06 7.27
CA ASP A 28 -16.80 -25.16 6.65
C ASP A 28 -15.96 -23.94 7.02
N SER A 29 -15.18 -24.07 8.08
CA SER A 29 -14.32 -23.00 8.61
C SER A 29 -13.31 -22.50 7.58
N SER A 30 -12.72 -23.39 6.75
CA SER A 30 -11.72 -23.00 5.75
C SER A 30 -12.33 -22.18 4.61
N ASN A 31 -13.53 -22.53 4.16
CA ASN A 31 -14.25 -21.79 3.14
C ASN A 31 -14.77 -20.47 3.68
N SER A 32 -15.31 -20.47 4.90
CA SER A 32 -15.81 -19.25 5.55
C SER A 32 -14.71 -18.21 5.73
N GLU A 33 -13.53 -18.62 6.17
CA GLU A 33 -12.37 -17.71 6.32
C GLU A 33 -11.96 -17.08 4.98
N LYS A 34 -11.94 -17.85 3.90
CA LYS A 34 -11.61 -17.33 2.56
C LYS A 34 -12.62 -16.30 2.08
N VAL A 35 -13.91 -16.61 2.25
CA VAL A 35 -15.00 -15.69 1.84
C VAL A 35 -14.97 -14.41 2.66
N LEU A 36 -14.74 -14.48 3.97
CA LEU A 36 -14.63 -13.29 4.83
C LEU A 36 -13.41 -12.43 4.48
N LYS A 37 -12.27 -13.03 4.15
CA LYS A 37 -11.10 -12.30 3.66
C LYS A 37 -11.40 -11.59 2.33
N GLU A 38 -12.12 -12.26 1.42
CA GLU A 38 -12.53 -11.66 0.15
C GLU A 38 -13.50 -10.50 0.36
N ILE A 39 -14.50 -10.65 1.22
CA ILE A 39 -15.44 -9.57 1.61
C ILE A 39 -14.67 -8.38 2.16
N THR A 40 -13.75 -8.60 3.11
CA THR A 40 -12.95 -7.54 3.73
C THR A 40 -12.11 -6.79 2.68
N SER A 41 -11.48 -7.52 1.76
CA SER A 41 -10.70 -6.94 0.68
C SER A 41 -11.54 -6.11 -0.27
N LEU A 42 -12.73 -6.62 -0.66
CA LEU A 42 -13.65 -5.91 -1.54
C LEU A 42 -14.22 -4.65 -0.88
N LYS A 43 -14.64 -4.74 0.39
CA LYS A 43 -15.10 -3.58 1.19
C LYS A 43 -14.04 -2.49 1.21
N LYS A 44 -12.82 -2.84 1.55
CA LYS A 44 -11.72 -1.87 1.62
C LYS A 44 -11.50 -1.16 0.28
N LYS A 45 -11.56 -1.90 -0.84
CA LYS A 45 -11.41 -1.31 -2.18
C LYS A 45 -12.57 -0.36 -2.54
N THR A 46 -13.80 -0.77 -2.30
CA THR A 46 -14.99 0.04 -2.60
C THR A 46 -15.08 1.28 -1.71
N GLU A 47 -14.77 1.15 -0.42
CA GLU A 47 -14.72 2.27 0.53
C GLU A 47 -13.63 3.28 0.18
N SER A 48 -12.42 2.80 -0.16
CA SER A 48 -11.32 3.67 -0.58
C SER A 48 -11.68 4.46 -1.85
N TYR A 49 -12.31 3.82 -2.83
CA TYR A 49 -12.79 4.50 -4.02
C TYR A 49 -13.86 5.55 -3.69
N LYS A 50 -14.87 5.18 -2.88
CA LYS A 50 -15.93 6.11 -2.47
C LYS A 50 -15.36 7.32 -1.74
N LYS A 51 -14.40 7.10 -0.85
CA LYS A 51 -13.72 8.18 -0.14
C LYS A 51 -13.02 9.15 -1.10
N VAL A 52 -12.25 8.63 -2.05
CA VAL A 52 -11.59 9.47 -3.07
C VAL A 52 -12.60 10.24 -3.89
N LYS A 53 -13.68 9.60 -4.32
CA LYS A 53 -14.76 10.25 -5.08
C LYS A 53 -15.40 11.38 -4.29
N THR A 54 -15.80 11.14 -3.04
CA THR A 54 -16.39 12.18 -2.19
C THR A 54 -15.43 13.34 -1.96
N ASN A 55 -14.14 13.06 -1.68
CA ASN A 55 -13.15 14.11 -1.49
C ASN A 55 -12.97 14.97 -2.75
N ILE A 56 -13.07 14.39 -3.95
CA ILE A 56 -13.04 15.16 -5.22
C ILE A 56 -14.27 16.05 -5.33
N GLU A 57 -15.47 15.50 -5.08
CA GLU A 57 -16.73 16.25 -5.12
C GLU A 57 -16.73 17.42 -4.13
N ASP A 58 -16.20 17.22 -2.93
CA ASP A 58 -16.05 18.28 -1.89
C ASP A 58 -15.09 19.38 -2.35
N ILE A 59 -13.96 19.02 -2.95
CA ILE A 59 -12.99 20.00 -3.50
C ILE A 59 -13.60 20.77 -4.67
N GLU A 60 -14.29 20.11 -5.58
CA GLU A 60 -14.97 20.76 -6.71
C GLU A 60 -16.02 21.77 -6.22
N ALA A 61 -16.81 21.39 -5.20
CA ALA A 61 -17.80 22.28 -4.60
C ALA A 61 -17.15 23.50 -3.94
N LEU A 62 -16.09 23.29 -3.14
CA LEU A 62 -15.37 24.37 -2.46
C LEU A 62 -14.69 25.31 -3.47
N ASN A 63 -14.03 24.75 -4.48
CA ASN A 63 -13.37 25.53 -5.53
C ASN A 63 -14.39 26.37 -6.33
N SER A 64 -15.57 25.81 -6.60
CA SER A 64 -16.65 26.53 -7.29
C SER A 64 -17.17 27.71 -6.47
N LEU A 65 -17.34 27.54 -5.16
CA LEU A 65 -17.74 28.61 -4.24
C LEU A 65 -16.71 29.74 -4.21
N ILE A 66 -15.42 29.41 -4.06
CA ILE A 66 -14.35 30.41 -4.07
C ILE A 66 -14.30 31.16 -5.39
N TYR A 67 -14.46 30.46 -6.52
CA TYR A 67 -14.47 31.09 -7.83
C TYR A 67 -15.69 32.01 -8.03
N GLU A 68 -16.87 31.63 -7.56
CA GLU A 68 -18.06 32.50 -7.63
C GLU A 68 -17.89 33.79 -6.85
N GLU A 69 -17.24 33.76 -5.70
CA GLU A 69 -17.02 34.91 -4.83
C GLU A 69 -15.88 35.81 -5.34
N THR A 70 -14.77 35.20 -5.78
CA THR A 70 -13.56 35.96 -6.17
C THR A 70 -13.55 36.33 -7.64
N LYS A 71 -14.25 35.58 -8.49
CA LYS A 71 -14.18 35.63 -9.97
C LYS A 71 -12.75 35.49 -10.50
N SER A 72 -11.86 34.86 -9.70
CA SER A 72 -10.44 34.67 -10.02
C SER A 72 -10.01 33.23 -9.79
N ILE A 73 -9.08 32.78 -10.61
CA ILE A 73 -8.41 31.48 -10.44
C ILE A 73 -7.23 31.61 -9.49
N GLU A 74 -6.58 32.79 -9.47
CA GLU A 74 -5.46 33.09 -8.60
C GLU A 74 -5.94 33.83 -7.36
N ILE A 75 -5.63 33.30 -6.17
CA ILE A 75 -5.98 33.89 -4.89
C ILE A 75 -4.75 34.51 -4.26
N GLU A 76 -4.80 35.84 -4.05
CA GLU A 76 -3.72 36.55 -3.41
C GLU A 76 -3.58 36.22 -1.92
N GLU A 77 -2.37 36.30 -1.35
CA GLU A 77 -2.08 35.95 0.04
C GLU A 77 -2.86 36.76 1.07
N ASN A 78 -3.30 37.98 0.71
CA ASN A 78 -4.14 38.84 1.54
C ASN A 78 -5.65 38.60 1.37
N SER A 79 -6.04 37.69 0.53
CA SER A 79 -7.44 37.32 0.32
C SER A 79 -8.02 36.58 1.54
N ASN A 80 -9.30 36.81 1.82
CA ASN A 80 -10.04 36.05 2.84
C ASN A 80 -10.13 34.56 2.52
N TYR A 81 -9.92 34.18 1.27
CA TYR A 81 -10.01 32.77 0.79
C TYR A 81 -8.63 32.12 0.60
N PHE A 82 -7.55 32.77 1.06
CA PHE A 82 -6.19 32.22 0.87
C PHE A 82 -5.97 30.91 1.61
N ASN A 83 -6.50 30.80 2.83
CA ASN A 83 -6.38 29.59 3.65
C ASN A 83 -7.16 28.42 3.04
N GLU A 84 -8.35 28.67 2.54
CA GLU A 84 -9.20 27.69 1.87
C GLU A 84 -8.56 27.21 0.56
N ALA A 85 -7.98 28.12 -0.23
CA ALA A 85 -7.25 27.76 -1.45
C ALA A 85 -6.01 26.91 -1.15
N LYS A 86 -5.29 27.20 -0.05
CA LYS A 86 -4.19 26.38 0.42
C LYS A 86 -4.63 24.99 0.90
N GLU A 87 -5.77 24.93 1.57
CA GLU A 87 -6.37 23.66 1.98
C GLU A 87 -6.76 22.81 0.77
N ILE A 88 -7.38 23.38 -0.25
CA ILE A 88 -7.67 22.70 -1.52
C ILE A 88 -6.39 22.11 -2.11
N THR A 89 -5.31 22.87 -2.18
CA THR A 89 -4.02 22.40 -2.72
C THR A 89 -3.48 21.20 -1.92
N THR A 90 -3.58 21.26 -0.60
CA THR A 90 -3.17 20.17 0.30
C THR A 90 -4.04 18.91 0.06
N ASN A 91 -5.35 19.09 -0.05
CA ASN A 91 -6.30 17.99 -0.26
C ASN A 91 -6.12 17.35 -1.63
N ILE A 92 -5.80 18.11 -2.69
CA ILE A 92 -5.46 17.57 -4.01
C ILE A 92 -4.23 16.67 -3.93
N ASN A 93 -3.19 17.07 -3.21
CA ASN A 93 -1.99 16.25 -3.03
C ASN A 93 -2.29 14.95 -2.24
N ASN A 94 -3.15 15.02 -1.23
CA ASN A 94 -3.60 13.85 -0.49
C ASN A 94 -4.39 12.88 -1.37
N ILE A 95 -5.32 13.41 -2.18
CA ILE A 95 -6.10 12.61 -3.13
C ILE A 95 -5.19 11.94 -4.17
N LYS A 96 -4.19 12.67 -4.69
CA LYS A 96 -3.21 12.10 -5.62
C LYS A 96 -2.51 10.89 -5.01
N ASN A 97 -2.04 10.99 -3.77
CA ASN A 97 -1.41 9.87 -3.06
C ASN A 97 -2.39 8.70 -2.83
N ASP A 98 -3.66 8.98 -2.53
CA ASP A 98 -4.68 7.95 -2.35
C ASP A 98 -5.01 7.25 -3.68
N ILE A 99 -5.04 7.97 -4.81
CA ILE A 99 -5.21 7.39 -6.15
C ILE A 99 -4.03 6.49 -6.50
N GLU A 100 -2.79 6.93 -6.28
CA GLU A 100 -1.59 6.12 -6.53
C GLU A 100 -1.64 4.79 -5.75
N LYS A 101 -2.09 4.81 -4.48
CA LYS A 101 -2.29 3.59 -3.68
C LYS A 101 -3.37 2.68 -4.27
N LEU A 102 -4.49 3.27 -4.75
CA LEU A 102 -5.56 2.51 -5.40
C LEU A 102 -5.08 1.86 -6.71
N GLU A 103 -4.33 2.58 -7.54
CA GLU A 103 -3.74 2.03 -8.77
C GLU A 103 -2.85 0.84 -8.47
N ILE A 104 -1.94 0.96 -7.52
CA ILE A 104 -1.05 -0.14 -7.11
C ILE A 104 -1.86 -1.33 -6.60
N SER A 105 -2.87 -1.11 -5.75
CA SER A 105 -3.72 -2.20 -5.25
C SER A 105 -4.47 -2.94 -6.37
N THR A 106 -4.68 -2.29 -7.51
CA THR A 106 -5.31 -2.87 -8.69
C THR A 106 -4.33 -3.68 -9.52
N LEU A 107 -3.08 -3.22 -9.62
CA LEU A 107 -2.00 -3.93 -10.30
C LEU A 107 -1.58 -5.19 -9.52
N LEU A 108 -1.62 -5.15 -8.19
CA LEU A 108 -1.30 -6.27 -7.31
C LEU A 108 -2.51 -7.21 -7.16
N SER A 109 -2.86 -7.92 -8.23
CA SER A 109 -4.03 -8.80 -8.30
C SER A 109 -3.69 -10.30 -8.23
N GLY A 110 -2.43 -10.67 -8.01
CA GLY A 110 -1.99 -12.05 -7.88
C GLY A 110 -2.53 -12.72 -6.60
N LYS A 111 -2.66 -14.05 -6.65
CA LYS A 111 -3.25 -14.88 -5.58
C LYS A 111 -2.68 -14.61 -4.17
N TYR A 112 -1.41 -14.25 -4.08
CA TYR A 112 -0.68 -14.04 -2.83
C TYR A 112 -0.31 -12.58 -2.58
N ASP A 113 -0.62 -11.68 -3.51
CA ASP A 113 -0.19 -10.28 -3.46
C ASP A 113 -0.67 -9.54 -2.21
N SER A 114 -1.84 -9.89 -1.69
CA SER A 114 -2.41 -9.30 -0.46
C SER A 114 -1.81 -9.84 0.84
N ASN A 115 -0.91 -10.83 0.77
CA ASN A 115 -0.33 -11.45 1.96
C ASN A 115 0.84 -10.63 2.53
N ASN A 116 1.20 -10.97 3.77
CA ASN A 116 2.47 -10.57 4.38
C ASN A 116 3.64 -11.19 3.60
N ALA A 117 4.82 -10.58 3.70
CA ALA A 117 6.03 -11.08 3.06
C ALA A 117 7.06 -11.56 4.09
N ILE A 118 7.70 -12.68 3.82
CA ILE A 118 8.91 -13.10 4.53
C ILE A 118 10.08 -12.91 3.57
N LEU A 119 11.06 -12.12 3.99
CA LEU A 119 12.28 -11.90 3.23
C LEU A 119 13.45 -12.57 3.96
N THR A 120 14.29 -13.20 3.15
CA THR A 120 15.57 -13.75 3.64
C THR A 120 16.69 -13.17 2.77
N LEU A 121 17.68 -12.57 3.42
CA LEU A 121 18.87 -12.01 2.76
C LEU A 121 20.10 -12.83 3.15
N HIS A 122 20.88 -13.17 2.13
CA HIS A 122 22.16 -13.85 2.29
C HIS A 122 23.23 -13.09 1.49
N PRO A 123 24.43 -12.88 2.02
CA PRO A 123 25.55 -12.38 1.24
C PRO A 123 25.92 -13.37 0.13
N GLY A 124 26.36 -12.85 -1.00
CA GLY A 124 26.97 -13.65 -2.05
C GLY A 124 28.41 -14.05 -1.74
N ALA A 125 29.13 -14.56 -2.74
CA ALA A 125 30.53 -15.02 -2.62
C ALA A 125 31.53 -13.84 -2.55
N GLY A 126 31.31 -12.87 -1.68
CA GLY A 126 32.12 -11.63 -1.58
C GLY A 126 32.76 -11.35 -0.22
N GLY A 127 32.78 -12.30 0.69
CA GLY A 127 33.37 -12.10 2.04
C GLY A 127 32.71 -10.96 2.82
N THR A 128 33.50 -10.21 3.61
CA THR A 128 33.06 -9.13 4.50
C THR A 128 32.27 -8.03 3.74
N GLU A 129 32.70 -7.66 2.54
CA GLU A 129 31.99 -6.65 1.71
C GLU A 129 30.57 -7.09 1.32
N ALA A 130 30.38 -8.38 1.01
CA ALA A 130 29.05 -8.91 0.70
C ALA A 130 28.16 -8.99 1.95
N GLN A 131 28.74 -9.25 3.13
CA GLN A 131 28.03 -9.23 4.41
C GLN A 131 27.60 -7.82 4.78
N ASP A 132 28.44 -6.82 4.57
CA ASP A 132 28.10 -5.39 4.75
C ASP A 132 26.97 -4.97 3.79
N TRP A 133 27.08 -5.35 2.52
CA TRP A 133 26.02 -5.07 1.54
C TRP A 133 24.69 -5.69 1.92
N ALA A 134 24.66 -6.92 2.39
CA ALA A 134 23.43 -7.57 2.86
C ALA A 134 22.82 -6.83 4.06
N ALA A 135 23.63 -6.33 4.99
CA ALA A 135 23.18 -5.51 6.11
C ALA A 135 22.61 -4.15 5.64
N MET A 136 23.20 -3.54 4.61
CA MET A 136 22.67 -2.32 4.00
C MET A 136 21.29 -2.57 3.35
N LEU A 137 21.10 -3.68 2.63
CA LEU A 137 19.82 -4.08 2.05
C LEU A 137 18.76 -4.33 3.13
N TYR A 138 19.10 -5.04 4.20
CA TYR A 138 18.19 -5.25 5.33
C TYR A 138 17.71 -3.92 5.92
N ARG A 139 18.63 -2.98 6.13
CA ARG A 139 18.31 -1.63 6.62
C ARG A 139 17.43 -0.87 5.64
N MET A 140 17.68 -0.99 4.34
CA MET A 140 16.88 -0.35 3.28
C MET A 140 15.44 -0.87 3.30
N TYR A 141 15.25 -2.20 3.26
CA TYR A 141 13.92 -2.80 3.26
C TYR A 141 13.16 -2.53 4.57
N SER A 142 13.83 -2.60 5.71
CA SER A 142 13.21 -2.31 7.01
C SER A 142 12.73 -0.86 7.09
N ARG A 143 13.53 0.10 6.62
CA ARG A 143 13.15 1.52 6.59
C ARG A 143 12.00 1.77 5.61
N TRP A 144 12.09 1.19 4.41
CA TRP A 144 11.00 1.29 3.44
C TRP A 144 9.69 0.75 4.02
N ALA A 145 9.71 -0.40 4.65
CA ALA A 145 8.55 -1.00 5.26
C ALA A 145 7.92 -0.08 6.33
N VAL A 146 8.72 0.42 7.26
CA VAL A 146 8.25 1.33 8.32
C VAL A 146 7.69 2.63 7.74
N GLN A 147 8.35 3.23 6.75
CA GLN A 147 7.89 4.46 6.09
C GLN A 147 6.56 4.27 5.36
N ASN A 148 6.27 3.07 4.87
CA ASN A 148 5.02 2.72 4.22
C ASN A 148 3.96 2.13 5.18
N GLY A 149 4.19 2.19 6.50
CA GLY A 149 3.24 1.77 7.52
C GLY A 149 3.16 0.26 7.72
N TYR A 150 4.16 -0.50 7.26
CA TYR A 150 4.28 -1.93 7.53
C TYR A 150 4.93 -2.18 8.88
N GLU A 151 4.51 -3.26 9.54
CA GLU A 151 5.20 -3.80 10.70
C GLU A 151 6.34 -4.72 10.25
N VAL A 152 7.53 -4.55 10.83
CA VAL A 152 8.70 -5.39 10.55
C VAL A 152 9.03 -6.19 11.79
N LYS A 153 9.09 -7.52 11.66
CA LYS A 153 9.49 -8.43 12.73
C LYS A 153 10.64 -9.29 12.26
N GLU A 154 11.78 -9.17 12.93
CA GLU A 154 12.92 -10.05 12.75
C GLU A 154 12.56 -11.45 13.26
N LEU A 155 12.80 -12.46 12.44
CA LEU A 155 12.54 -13.87 12.76
C LEU A 155 13.84 -14.61 13.08
N ASP A 156 14.90 -14.29 12.34
CA ASP A 156 16.22 -14.88 12.52
C ASP A 156 17.28 -13.88 12.07
N TYR A 157 18.38 -13.80 12.79
CA TYR A 157 19.49 -12.91 12.46
C TYR A 157 20.82 -13.54 12.84
N LEU A 158 21.74 -13.61 11.89
CA LEU A 158 23.09 -14.12 12.09
C LEU A 158 24.11 -13.06 11.69
N ASP A 159 24.85 -12.57 12.69
CA ASP A 159 25.91 -11.58 12.51
C ASP A 159 27.04 -12.07 11.59
N GLY A 160 27.65 -11.15 10.88
CA GLY A 160 28.91 -11.36 10.20
C GLY A 160 30.08 -11.58 11.21
N GLU A 161 31.15 -12.17 10.76
CA GLU A 161 32.31 -12.41 11.65
C GLU A 161 33.08 -11.12 11.98
N GLU A 162 33.20 -10.22 11.02
CA GLU A 162 33.92 -8.95 11.17
C GLU A 162 32.99 -7.75 10.99
N ALA A 163 32.07 -7.84 10.05
CA ALA A 163 31.09 -6.79 9.76
C ALA A 163 29.86 -7.35 9.01
N GLY A 164 28.77 -6.61 9.03
CA GLY A 164 27.56 -6.96 8.30
C GLY A 164 26.81 -8.15 8.88
N LEU A 165 26.13 -8.92 8.02
CA LEU A 165 25.35 -10.10 8.41
C LEU A 165 25.65 -11.30 7.52
N LYS A 166 25.55 -12.52 8.07
CA LYS A 166 25.60 -13.79 7.34
C LYS A 166 24.23 -14.21 6.81
N SER A 167 23.18 -13.87 7.54
CA SER A 167 21.80 -14.15 7.15
C SER A 167 20.86 -13.31 7.99
N VAL A 168 19.77 -12.87 7.40
CA VAL A 168 18.62 -12.32 8.13
C VAL A 168 17.33 -12.78 7.49
N THR A 169 16.38 -13.21 8.31
CA THR A 169 15.01 -13.49 7.90
C THR A 169 14.07 -12.62 8.70
N PHE A 170 13.20 -11.89 8.02
CA PHE A 170 12.25 -10.98 8.66
C PHE A 170 10.90 -11.01 7.97
N LEU A 171 9.87 -10.81 8.77
CA LEU A 171 8.49 -10.70 8.33
C LEU A 171 8.13 -9.22 8.14
N VAL A 172 7.52 -8.90 7.02
CA VAL A 172 6.89 -7.61 6.73
C VAL A 172 5.38 -7.82 6.70
N SER A 173 4.68 -7.25 7.68
CA SER A 173 3.24 -7.42 7.86
C SER A 173 2.48 -6.18 7.42
N GLY A 174 1.49 -6.37 6.58
CA GLY A 174 0.58 -5.34 6.10
C GLY A 174 0.01 -5.67 4.71
N ASP A 175 -0.92 -4.84 4.27
CA ASP A 175 -1.62 -5.06 3.02
C ASP A 175 -0.69 -5.00 1.81
N TYR A 176 -0.75 -6.05 0.99
CA TYR A 176 0.05 -6.18 -0.23
C TYR A 176 1.58 -6.22 -0.02
N ALA A 177 2.06 -6.49 1.19
CA ALA A 177 3.50 -6.56 1.46
C ALA A 177 4.21 -7.54 0.52
N TYR A 178 3.64 -8.74 0.30
CA TYR A 178 4.19 -9.70 -0.66
C TYR A 178 4.12 -9.18 -2.10
N GLY A 179 3.02 -8.56 -2.48
CA GLY A 179 2.84 -8.01 -3.82
C GLY A 179 3.92 -7.01 -4.21
N TYR A 180 4.28 -6.12 -3.28
CA TYR A 180 5.37 -5.14 -3.49
C TYR A 180 6.74 -5.81 -3.52
N LEU A 181 6.99 -6.75 -2.62
CA LEU A 181 8.34 -7.28 -2.37
C LEU A 181 8.69 -8.50 -3.24
N LYS A 182 7.71 -9.16 -3.86
CA LYS A 182 7.97 -10.33 -4.72
C LYS A 182 8.90 -10.07 -5.89
N GLY A 183 8.90 -8.83 -6.41
CA GLY A 183 9.76 -8.41 -7.50
C GLY A 183 11.22 -8.24 -7.11
N GLU A 184 11.50 -8.13 -5.81
CA GLU A 184 12.84 -7.97 -5.26
C GLU A 184 13.63 -9.28 -5.13
N MET A 185 12.98 -10.42 -5.44
CA MET A 185 13.64 -11.72 -5.40
C MET A 185 14.71 -11.81 -6.48
N GLY A 186 15.99 -11.91 -6.08
CA GLY A 186 17.09 -12.02 -7.03
C GLY A 186 18.44 -11.63 -6.41
N VAL A 187 19.42 -11.42 -7.28
CA VAL A 187 20.78 -11.03 -6.89
C VAL A 187 20.93 -9.51 -6.96
N HIS A 188 21.19 -8.89 -5.83
CA HIS A 188 21.42 -7.46 -5.70
C HIS A 188 22.91 -7.15 -5.76
N ARG A 189 23.31 -6.48 -6.84
CA ARG A 189 24.71 -6.13 -7.07
C ARG A 189 25.00 -4.70 -6.66
N LEU A 190 25.99 -4.53 -5.78
CA LEU A 190 26.55 -3.22 -5.44
C LEU A 190 27.71 -2.87 -6.37
N VAL A 191 27.71 -1.67 -6.91
CA VAL A 191 28.85 -1.08 -7.62
C VAL A 191 29.21 0.21 -6.90
N ARG A 192 30.31 0.20 -6.16
CA ARG A 192 30.84 1.37 -5.45
C ARG A 192 32.36 1.42 -5.53
N ILE A 193 32.92 2.59 -5.29
CA ILE A 193 34.36 2.73 -5.00
C ILE A 193 34.53 2.32 -3.54
N SER A 194 35.41 1.38 -3.28
CA SER A 194 35.76 0.91 -1.93
C SER A 194 36.83 1.81 -1.30
#